data_f10e3636467c10684de5ceaf4fc45415
#
_entry.id   f10e3636467c10684de5ceaf4fc45415
#
_cell.length_a   1.000
_cell.length_b   1.000
_cell.length_c   1.000
_cell.angle_alpha   90.00
_cell.angle_beta   90.00
_cell.angle_gamma   90.00
#
_symmetry.space_group_name_H-M   'P 1'
#
loop_
_entity.id
_entity.type
_entity.pdbx_description
1 polymer ?
#
loop_
_entity_poly.entity_id
_entity_poly.type
_entity_poly.pdbx_seq_one_letter_code
_entity_poly.pdbx_strand_id
1 'polypeptide(L)'
;MATIAQYIAEINHQRDLLAGHLVARGIIATADEKLNLLVHKVSLLPSGSTKKTVVFDADHRDGIFLSHNNTLYSLSAFTAVYPDFCSSKNEYALNYSTSIFGWDYSCYTCSTVPLTISAATQIAMRFLASSTEAGVLRLVQSDSGTAEDILAKAQTEGSYIALSLQWLYSTDYITTPTPCEGVTTGTYYLAWVGRSNNSRPLIRSITAI
;
A
#
# COMPACT_ATOMS: atom_id res chain seq x y z
N MET A 1 40.71 28.78 -2.58
CA MET A 1 39.37 29.40 -2.64
C MET A 1 38.80 29.24 -4.03
N ALA A 2 37.53 28.84 -4.17
CA ALA A 2 36.88 28.80 -5.47
C ALA A 2 36.69 30.24 -6.00
N THR A 3 36.83 30.41 -7.31
CA THR A 3 36.64 31.71 -7.98
C THR A 3 35.15 32.00 -8.20
N ILE A 4 34.76 33.25 -8.38
CA ILE A 4 33.39 33.64 -8.74
C ILE A 4 32.89 32.85 -9.98
N ALA A 5 33.77 32.66 -10.98
CA ALA A 5 33.46 31.90 -12.17
C ALA A 5 33.12 30.43 -11.86
N GLN A 6 33.81 29.80 -10.90
CA GLN A 6 33.51 28.45 -10.46
C GLN A 6 32.17 28.36 -9.74
N TYR A 7 31.80 29.32 -8.91
CA TYR A 7 30.48 29.38 -8.27
C TYR A 7 29.34 29.57 -9.30
N ILE A 8 29.55 30.42 -10.31
CA ILE A 8 28.57 30.63 -11.39
C ILE A 8 28.39 29.35 -12.20
N ALA A 9 29.47 28.64 -12.51
CA ALA A 9 29.39 27.36 -13.22
C ALA A 9 28.62 26.31 -12.42
N GLU A 10 28.84 26.23 -11.10
CA GLU A 10 28.13 25.32 -10.22
C GLU A 10 26.64 25.66 -10.15
N ILE A 11 26.28 26.93 -9.99
CA ILE A 11 24.86 27.36 -9.98
C ILE A 11 24.16 26.99 -11.30
N ASN A 12 24.82 27.19 -12.43
CA ASN A 12 24.25 26.79 -13.73
C ASN A 12 24.07 25.27 -13.83
N HIS A 13 25.05 24.50 -13.38
CA HIS A 13 24.95 23.05 -13.34
C HIS A 13 23.75 22.57 -12.47
N GLN A 14 23.58 23.14 -11.28
CA GLN A 14 22.46 22.79 -10.39
C GLN A 14 21.11 23.21 -10.99
N ARG A 15 21.06 24.35 -11.71
CA ARG A 15 19.87 24.77 -12.45
C ARG A 15 19.48 23.74 -13.52
N ASP A 16 20.45 23.27 -14.31
CA ASP A 16 20.22 22.29 -15.38
C ASP A 16 19.75 20.95 -14.82
N LEU A 17 20.33 20.51 -13.70
CA LEU A 17 19.86 19.32 -12.97
C LEU A 17 18.43 19.48 -12.48
N LEU A 18 18.07 20.65 -11.91
CA LEU A 18 16.72 20.91 -11.43
C LEU A 18 15.70 20.90 -12.59
N ALA A 19 16.03 21.49 -13.73
CA ALA A 19 15.18 21.43 -14.92
C ALA A 19 14.97 19.98 -15.40
N GLY A 20 16.03 19.21 -15.45
CA GLY A 20 15.96 17.77 -15.79
C GLY A 20 15.08 16.97 -14.84
N HIS A 21 15.18 17.20 -13.53
CA HIS A 21 14.34 16.54 -12.53
C HIS A 21 12.86 16.94 -12.64
N LEU A 22 12.55 18.20 -12.97
CA LEU A 22 11.18 18.66 -13.21
C LEU A 22 10.58 17.98 -14.44
N VAL A 23 11.33 17.91 -15.54
CA VAL A 23 10.90 17.23 -16.79
C VAL A 23 10.66 15.74 -16.53
N ALA A 24 11.54 15.07 -15.80
CA ALA A 24 11.37 13.65 -15.43
C ALA A 24 10.10 13.40 -14.60
N ARG A 25 9.53 14.43 -13.98
CA ARG A 25 8.28 14.39 -13.21
C ARG A 25 7.08 14.99 -13.94
N GLY A 26 7.19 15.16 -15.25
CA GLY A 26 6.10 15.65 -16.12
C GLY A 26 5.88 17.17 -16.08
N ILE A 27 6.74 17.95 -15.44
CA ILE A 27 6.69 19.42 -15.46
C ILE A 27 7.51 19.96 -16.63
N ILE A 28 6.89 20.77 -17.47
CA ILE A 28 7.61 21.42 -18.59
C ILE A 28 8.61 22.40 -18.01
N ALA A 29 9.90 22.15 -18.20
CA ALA A 29 11.00 23.00 -17.78
C ALA A 29 12.16 22.92 -18.77
N THR A 30 12.93 24.01 -18.90
CA THR A 30 14.13 24.06 -19.76
C THR A 30 15.33 24.57 -18.95
N ALA A 31 16.53 24.20 -19.37
CA ALA A 31 17.78 24.62 -18.74
C ALA A 31 18.02 26.14 -18.84
N ASP A 32 17.37 26.82 -19.81
CA ASP A 32 17.51 28.28 -20.01
C ASP A 32 16.60 29.10 -19.10
N GLU A 33 15.68 28.44 -18.36
CA GLU A 33 14.81 29.18 -17.46
C GLU A 33 15.55 29.76 -16.26
N LYS A 34 15.07 30.91 -15.80
CA LYS A 34 15.61 31.54 -14.59
C LYS A 34 15.37 30.63 -13.38
N LEU A 35 16.35 30.57 -12.49
CA LEU A 35 16.29 29.70 -11.30
C LEU A 35 15.03 29.93 -10.45
N ASN A 36 14.56 31.17 -10.29
CA ASN A 36 13.34 31.49 -9.55
C ASN A 36 12.09 30.89 -10.21
N LEU A 37 12.04 30.75 -11.53
CA LEU A 37 10.94 30.12 -12.25
C LEU A 37 10.99 28.60 -12.04
N LEU A 38 12.16 27.97 -12.10
CA LEU A 38 12.33 26.56 -11.81
C LEU A 38 11.96 26.24 -10.36
N VAL A 39 12.37 27.09 -9.41
CA VAL A 39 11.97 26.94 -7.99
C VAL A 39 10.45 27.05 -7.84
N HIS A 40 9.80 28.01 -8.55
CA HIS A 40 8.33 28.08 -8.54
C HIS A 40 7.69 26.81 -9.12
N LYS A 41 8.24 26.23 -10.18
CA LYS A 41 7.76 24.98 -10.76
C LYS A 41 7.88 23.77 -9.80
N VAL A 42 8.80 23.80 -8.85
CA VAL A 42 8.85 22.79 -7.76
C VAL A 42 7.56 22.82 -6.93
N SER A 43 6.95 23.99 -6.72
CA SER A 43 5.66 24.07 -6.02
C SER A 43 4.48 23.53 -6.84
N LEU A 44 4.65 23.43 -8.16
CA LEU A 44 3.66 22.82 -9.07
C LEU A 44 3.83 21.31 -9.20
N LEU A 45 4.97 20.78 -8.72
CA LEU A 45 5.05 19.33 -8.55
C LEU A 45 3.84 18.93 -7.71
N PRO A 46 3.04 17.97 -8.17
CA PRO A 46 2.05 17.39 -7.28
C PRO A 46 2.77 17.14 -5.98
N SER A 47 2.22 17.60 -4.88
CA SER A 47 2.82 17.46 -3.54
C SER A 47 2.93 15.97 -3.24
N GLY A 48 3.82 15.37 -3.97
CA GLY A 48 4.13 13.96 -4.00
C GLY A 48 5.22 13.60 -3.00
N SER A 49 5.13 14.11 -1.81
CA SER A 49 5.08 13.21 -0.69
C SER A 49 3.74 12.50 -0.83
N THR A 50 3.67 11.44 -1.63
CA THR A 50 2.62 10.47 -1.52
C THR A 50 2.64 10.10 -0.05
N LYS A 51 1.68 10.63 0.71
CA LYS A 51 1.62 10.42 2.16
C LYS A 51 1.45 8.93 2.33
N LYS A 52 2.57 8.26 2.53
CA LYS A 52 2.61 6.83 2.69
C LYS A 52 1.77 6.49 3.92
N THR A 53 0.62 5.90 3.70
CA THR A 53 -0.26 5.46 4.78
C THR A 53 -0.06 3.97 4.97
N VAL A 54 0.49 3.58 6.12
CA VAL A 54 0.60 2.17 6.49
C VAL A 54 -0.80 1.67 6.82
N VAL A 55 -1.29 0.73 6.03
CA VAL A 55 -2.60 0.08 6.20
C VAL A 55 -2.47 -1.11 7.14
N PHE A 56 -1.41 -1.87 6.96
CA PHE A 56 -1.06 -3.03 7.77
C PHE A 56 0.46 -3.15 7.87
N ASP A 57 0.92 -3.50 9.05
CA ASP A 57 2.29 -3.92 9.31
C ASP A 57 2.26 -5.04 10.36
N ALA A 58 2.96 -6.14 10.11
CA ALA A 58 2.95 -7.29 11.01
C ALA A 58 3.56 -6.99 12.39
N ASP A 59 4.37 -5.92 12.53
CA ASP A 59 4.89 -5.46 13.82
C ASP A 59 3.93 -4.50 14.54
N HIS A 60 3.00 -3.86 13.81
CA HIS A 60 2.02 -2.88 14.32
C HIS A 60 0.63 -3.24 13.79
N ARG A 61 -0.17 -3.94 14.60
CA ARG A 61 -1.41 -4.60 14.19
C ARG A 61 -2.67 -3.89 14.68
N ASP A 62 -2.54 -2.70 15.24
CA ASP A 62 -3.68 -1.91 15.71
C ASP A 62 -4.60 -1.52 14.56
N GLY A 63 -5.90 -1.63 14.80
CA GLY A 63 -6.91 -1.33 13.79
C GLY A 63 -7.05 -2.39 12.69
N ILE A 64 -6.42 -3.56 12.85
CA ILE A 64 -6.55 -4.69 11.92
C ILE A 64 -7.45 -5.74 12.52
N PHE A 65 -8.43 -6.16 11.74
CA PHE A 65 -9.45 -7.13 12.16
C PHE A 65 -9.61 -8.22 11.11
N LEU A 66 -9.92 -9.43 11.58
CA LEU A 66 -10.18 -10.58 10.75
C LEU A 66 -11.54 -11.17 11.10
N SER A 67 -12.32 -11.53 10.07
CA SER A 67 -13.57 -12.26 10.21
C SER A 67 -13.39 -13.72 9.79
N HIS A 68 -13.77 -14.64 10.65
CA HIS A 68 -13.82 -16.06 10.37
C HIS A 68 -15.04 -16.69 11.06
N ASN A 69 -15.85 -17.43 10.31
CA ASN A 69 -17.07 -18.07 10.80
C ASN A 69 -17.98 -17.10 11.61
N ASN A 70 -18.21 -15.90 11.06
CA ASN A 70 -18.97 -14.83 11.70
C ASN A 70 -18.41 -14.33 13.05
N THR A 71 -17.19 -14.70 13.38
CA THR A 71 -16.49 -14.20 14.57
C THR A 71 -15.44 -13.16 14.14
N LEU A 72 -15.45 -12.01 14.82
CA LEU A 72 -14.49 -10.96 14.59
C LEU A 72 -13.33 -11.10 15.57
N TYR A 73 -12.12 -11.04 15.03
CA TYR A 73 -10.86 -11.10 15.79
C TYR A 73 -10.07 -9.83 15.56
N SER A 74 -9.67 -9.15 16.64
CA SER A 74 -8.68 -8.07 16.56
C SER A 74 -7.28 -8.65 16.50
N LEU A 75 -6.48 -8.31 15.50
CA LEU A 75 -5.12 -8.83 15.37
C LEU A 75 -4.14 -8.22 16.39
N SER A 76 -4.46 -7.08 17.01
CA SER A 76 -3.67 -6.53 18.12
C SER A 76 -3.73 -7.41 19.38
N ALA A 77 -4.82 -8.18 19.54
CA ALA A 77 -5.00 -9.10 20.67
C ALA A 77 -4.24 -10.43 20.47
N PHE A 78 -3.79 -10.75 19.24
CA PHE A 78 -3.02 -11.96 18.99
C PHE A 78 -1.58 -11.77 19.50
N THR A 79 -1.22 -12.56 20.50
CA THR A 79 0.14 -12.61 21.03
C THR A 79 1.02 -13.52 20.19
N ALA A 80 2.32 -13.51 20.46
CA ALA A 80 3.29 -14.40 19.77
C ALA A 80 3.01 -15.91 19.97
N VAL A 81 2.04 -16.27 20.80
CA VAL A 81 1.61 -17.65 21.06
C VAL A 81 0.70 -18.20 19.94
N TYR A 82 0.08 -17.32 19.15
CA TYR A 82 -0.79 -17.75 18.08
C TYR A 82 -0.01 -17.92 16.77
N PRO A 83 -0.20 -19.06 16.08
CA PRO A 83 0.57 -19.39 14.87
C PRO A 83 0.25 -18.54 13.63
N ASP A 84 -0.66 -17.56 13.75
CA ASP A 84 -1.05 -16.68 12.66
C ASP A 84 -0.01 -15.62 12.31
N PHE A 85 0.95 -15.40 13.21
CA PHE A 85 2.14 -14.62 12.93
C PHE A 85 3.35 -15.53 13.03
N CYS A 86 3.97 -15.80 11.90
CA CYS A 86 5.21 -16.58 11.84
C CYS A 86 6.39 -15.67 11.54
N SER A 87 7.56 -16.07 12.01
CA SER A 87 8.82 -15.48 11.54
C SER A 87 9.29 -16.22 10.31
N SER A 88 9.48 -15.49 9.21
CA SER A 88 10.09 -16.01 8.00
C SER A 88 11.08 -14.98 7.48
N LYS A 89 12.27 -15.43 7.09
CA LYS A 89 13.35 -14.54 6.63
C LYS A 89 13.69 -13.43 7.66
N ASN A 90 13.64 -13.77 8.96
CA ASN A 90 13.82 -12.87 10.10
C ASN A 90 12.80 -11.73 10.22
N GLU A 91 11.64 -11.88 9.61
CA GLU A 91 10.53 -10.93 9.68
C GLU A 91 9.24 -11.63 10.11
N TYR A 92 8.42 -10.95 10.90
CA TYR A 92 7.06 -11.42 11.20
C TYR A 92 6.15 -11.15 10.00
N ALA A 93 5.17 -12.03 9.81
CA ALA A 93 4.16 -11.90 8.76
C ALA A 93 2.84 -12.55 9.17
N LEU A 94 1.72 -12.00 8.67
CA LEU A 94 0.41 -12.61 8.81
C LEU A 94 0.35 -13.87 7.95
N ASN A 95 0.02 -14.99 8.58
CA ASN A 95 -0.04 -16.31 7.98
C ASN A 95 -1.46 -16.89 8.05
N TYR A 96 -2.12 -17.03 6.92
CA TYR A 96 -3.47 -17.58 6.82
C TYR A 96 -3.51 -19.11 6.80
N SER A 97 -2.38 -19.79 6.89
CA SER A 97 -2.29 -21.26 6.84
C SER A 97 -2.44 -21.94 8.21
N THR A 98 -2.89 -21.20 9.23
CA THR A 98 -2.86 -21.66 10.61
C THR A 98 -4.00 -22.61 10.97
N SER A 99 -3.85 -23.26 12.12
CA SER A 99 -4.86 -24.16 12.68
C SER A 99 -6.15 -23.45 13.11
N ILE A 100 -6.11 -22.14 13.36
CA ILE A 100 -7.28 -21.35 13.76
C ILE A 100 -8.22 -21.14 12.58
N PHE A 101 -7.67 -20.81 11.40
CA PHE A 101 -8.47 -20.49 10.23
C PHE A 101 -8.69 -21.71 9.32
N GLY A 102 -8.00 -22.81 9.57
CA GLY A 102 -8.14 -24.06 8.82
C GLY A 102 -7.93 -23.86 7.32
N TRP A 103 -8.73 -24.57 6.53
CA TRP A 103 -8.78 -24.49 5.07
C TRP A 103 -9.89 -23.55 4.57
N ASP A 104 -10.45 -22.72 5.45
CA ASP A 104 -11.54 -21.82 5.08
C ASP A 104 -11.02 -20.64 4.26
N TYR A 105 -11.53 -20.50 3.05
CA TYR A 105 -11.23 -19.43 2.10
C TYR A 105 -12.07 -18.17 2.35
N SER A 106 -13.01 -18.21 3.28
CA SER A 106 -13.92 -17.10 3.60
C SER A 106 -13.36 -16.10 4.61
N CYS A 107 -12.09 -16.25 5.01
CA CYS A 107 -11.45 -15.30 5.92
C CYS A 107 -11.16 -13.96 5.24
N TYR A 108 -11.82 -12.93 5.71
CA TYR A 108 -11.56 -11.56 5.31
C TYR A 108 -10.83 -10.81 6.40
N THR A 109 -9.82 -10.05 6.00
CA THR A 109 -9.13 -9.13 6.89
C THR A 109 -9.42 -7.70 6.45
N CYS A 110 -9.56 -6.78 7.37
CA CYS A 110 -9.68 -5.36 7.06
C CYS A 110 -8.80 -4.50 7.96
N SER A 111 -8.55 -3.29 7.49
CA SER A 111 -7.97 -2.21 8.27
C SER A 111 -9.04 -1.14 8.53
N THR A 112 -9.11 -0.65 9.77
CA THR A 112 -9.93 0.52 10.14
C THR A 112 -9.19 1.84 9.93
N VAL A 113 -7.99 1.80 9.33
CA VAL A 113 -7.25 3.00 8.94
C VAL A 113 -7.90 3.59 7.67
N PRO A 114 -8.45 4.82 7.74
CA PRO A 114 -9.04 5.47 6.57
C PRO A 114 -7.97 5.85 5.57
N LEU A 115 -8.24 5.62 4.29
CA LEU A 115 -7.38 5.91 3.16
C LEU A 115 -8.03 6.96 2.26
N THR A 116 -7.32 8.04 1.97
CA THR A 116 -7.71 8.92 0.87
C THR A 116 -7.19 8.32 -0.43
N ILE A 117 -8.09 7.78 -1.24
CA ILE A 117 -7.78 7.15 -2.53
C ILE A 117 -8.07 8.14 -3.66
N SER A 118 -7.23 8.13 -4.68
CA SER A 118 -7.42 8.77 -5.96
C SER A 118 -6.93 7.82 -7.07
N ALA A 119 -7.17 8.18 -8.32
CA ALA A 119 -6.67 7.38 -9.46
C ALA A 119 -5.12 7.25 -9.49
N ALA A 120 -4.41 8.17 -8.83
CA ALA A 120 -2.94 8.13 -8.73
C ALA A 120 -2.43 7.26 -7.56
N THR A 121 -3.33 6.81 -6.67
CA THR A 121 -2.96 5.99 -5.51
C THR A 121 -2.61 4.58 -5.94
N GLN A 122 -1.62 3.99 -5.29
CA GLN A 122 -1.27 2.58 -5.41
C GLN A 122 -1.32 1.90 -4.04
N ILE A 123 -1.81 0.68 -3.99
CA ILE A 123 -1.73 -0.16 -2.79
C ILE A 123 -0.55 -1.11 -2.98
N ALA A 124 0.52 -0.88 -2.25
CA ALA A 124 1.71 -1.72 -2.26
C ALA A 124 1.60 -2.78 -1.16
N MET A 125 1.58 -4.05 -1.54
CA MET A 125 1.57 -5.18 -0.61
C MET A 125 2.93 -5.88 -0.64
N ARG A 126 3.55 -6.03 0.52
CA ARG A 126 4.78 -6.80 0.70
C ARG A 126 4.44 -8.18 1.23
N PHE A 127 4.77 -9.21 0.49
CA PHE A 127 4.43 -10.59 0.79
C PHE A 127 5.47 -11.58 0.27
N LEU A 128 5.36 -12.83 0.75
CA LEU A 128 6.03 -13.99 0.22
C LEU A 128 4.96 -15.04 -0.09
N ALA A 129 4.93 -15.57 -1.30
CA ALA A 129 3.93 -16.53 -1.74
C ALA A 129 4.56 -17.78 -2.37
N SER A 130 3.94 -18.93 -2.13
CA SER A 130 4.41 -20.23 -2.62
C SER A 130 3.99 -20.54 -4.06
N SER A 131 3.08 -19.76 -4.62
CA SER A 131 2.60 -19.89 -6.01
C SER A 131 2.15 -18.55 -6.56
N THR A 132 2.05 -18.47 -7.90
CA THR A 132 1.50 -17.30 -8.59
C THR A 132 -0.01 -17.48 -8.76
N GLU A 133 -0.79 -16.57 -8.20
CA GLU A 133 -2.25 -16.59 -8.26
C GLU A 133 -2.88 -15.22 -8.15
N ALA A 134 -4.15 -15.11 -8.54
CA ALA A 134 -4.94 -13.91 -8.32
C ALA A 134 -5.28 -13.73 -6.85
N GLY A 135 -5.03 -12.54 -6.32
CA GLY A 135 -5.48 -12.08 -5.02
C GLY A 135 -6.62 -11.08 -5.15
N VAL A 136 -7.26 -10.76 -4.05
CA VAL A 136 -8.37 -9.82 -4.02
C VAL A 136 -8.12 -8.77 -2.94
N LEU A 137 -8.01 -7.50 -3.39
CA LEU A 137 -8.11 -6.33 -2.52
C LEU A 137 -9.46 -5.65 -2.77
N ARG A 138 -10.10 -5.17 -1.74
CA ARG A 138 -11.41 -4.51 -1.81
C ARG A 138 -11.35 -3.15 -1.12
N LEU A 139 -11.68 -2.11 -1.87
CA LEU A 139 -11.87 -0.78 -1.33
C LEU A 139 -13.33 -0.62 -0.91
N VAL A 140 -13.55 -0.29 0.34
CA VAL A 140 -14.88 -0.18 0.95
C VAL A 140 -15.09 1.24 1.43
N GLN A 141 -16.25 1.83 1.10
CA GLN A 141 -16.72 3.05 1.73
C GLN A 141 -17.56 2.68 2.95
N SER A 142 -17.20 3.24 4.11
CA SER A 142 -17.90 3.01 5.38
C SER A 142 -18.09 4.34 6.09
N ASP A 143 -19.32 4.63 6.51
CA ASP A 143 -19.63 5.85 7.26
C ASP A 143 -19.24 5.71 8.73
N SER A 144 -19.32 4.48 9.27
CA SER A 144 -18.96 4.18 10.66
C SER A 144 -17.46 3.97 10.86
N GLY A 145 -16.76 3.46 9.83
CA GLY A 145 -15.35 3.06 9.91
C GLY A 145 -15.09 1.87 10.85
N THR A 146 -16.14 1.18 11.31
CA THR A 146 -15.99 0.00 12.18
C THR A 146 -15.62 -1.23 11.38
N ALA A 147 -14.90 -2.16 12.01
CA ALA A 147 -14.48 -3.40 11.37
C ALA A 147 -15.68 -4.24 10.89
N GLU A 148 -16.77 -4.28 11.66
CA GLU A 148 -18.00 -4.98 11.34
C GLU A 148 -18.61 -4.46 10.04
N ASP A 149 -18.77 -3.14 9.90
CA ASP A 149 -19.35 -2.52 8.71
C ASP A 149 -18.44 -2.71 7.48
N ILE A 150 -17.14 -2.51 7.65
CA ILE A 150 -16.15 -2.70 6.59
C ILE A 150 -16.18 -4.14 6.08
N LEU A 151 -16.17 -5.13 6.98
CA LEU A 151 -16.16 -6.53 6.62
C LEU A 151 -17.50 -6.99 6.02
N ALA A 152 -18.64 -6.50 6.53
CA ALA A 152 -19.95 -6.77 5.96
C ALA A 152 -20.05 -6.25 4.52
N LYS A 153 -19.65 -5.00 4.28
CA LYS A 153 -19.62 -4.40 2.94
C LYS A 153 -18.61 -5.09 2.02
N ALA A 154 -17.44 -5.47 2.54
CA ALA A 154 -16.44 -6.19 1.77
C ALA A 154 -16.93 -7.56 1.26
N GLN A 155 -17.93 -8.17 1.91
CA GLN A 155 -18.51 -9.46 1.54
C GLN A 155 -19.77 -9.31 0.69
N THR A 156 -20.34 -8.10 0.59
CA THR A 156 -21.56 -7.82 -0.17
C THR A 156 -21.21 -7.30 -1.56
N GLU A 157 -21.61 -8.02 -2.59
CA GLU A 157 -21.40 -7.61 -3.99
C GLU A 157 -22.02 -6.24 -4.26
N GLY A 158 -21.28 -5.39 -4.98
CA GLY A 158 -21.68 -4.01 -5.27
C GLY A 158 -21.39 -2.99 -4.15
N SER A 159 -20.95 -3.43 -2.97
CA SER A 159 -20.61 -2.56 -1.84
C SER A 159 -19.11 -2.27 -1.71
N TYR A 160 -18.30 -2.76 -2.65
CA TYR A 160 -16.86 -2.56 -2.68
C TYR A 160 -16.36 -2.38 -4.12
N ILE A 161 -15.17 -1.80 -4.25
CA ILE A 161 -14.43 -1.77 -5.50
C ILE A 161 -13.34 -2.83 -5.41
N ALA A 162 -13.37 -3.80 -6.33
CA ALA A 162 -12.35 -4.84 -6.40
C ALA A 162 -11.11 -4.33 -7.12
N LEU A 163 -9.95 -4.49 -6.51
CA LEU A 163 -8.64 -4.25 -7.13
C LEU A 163 -7.99 -5.60 -7.43
N SER A 164 -7.51 -5.75 -8.66
CA SER A 164 -6.77 -6.95 -9.06
C SER A 164 -5.39 -6.95 -8.41
N LEU A 165 -5.12 -7.94 -7.58
CA LEU A 165 -3.81 -8.24 -7.05
C LEU A 165 -3.35 -9.58 -7.61
N GLN A 166 -2.07 -9.71 -7.87
CA GLN A 166 -1.49 -11.00 -8.22
C GLN A 166 -0.44 -11.39 -7.20
N TRP A 167 -0.62 -12.55 -6.57
CA TRP A 167 0.41 -13.21 -5.80
C TRP A 167 1.46 -13.76 -6.78
N LEU A 168 2.70 -13.35 -6.62
CA LEU A 168 3.81 -13.85 -7.44
C LEU A 168 4.64 -14.79 -6.60
N TYR A 169 4.96 -15.97 -7.14
CA TYR A 169 5.90 -16.88 -6.49
C TYR A 169 7.23 -16.17 -6.21
N SER A 170 7.70 -16.32 -4.99
CA SER A 170 8.97 -15.77 -4.58
C SER A 170 9.59 -16.59 -3.45
N THR A 171 10.90 -16.67 -3.42
CA THR A 171 11.69 -17.25 -2.33
C THR A 171 12.02 -16.24 -1.25
N ASP A 172 11.67 -14.96 -1.45
CA ASP A 172 11.86 -13.87 -0.51
C ASP A 172 10.67 -12.89 -0.56
N TYR A 173 10.58 -11.97 0.41
CA TYR A 173 9.53 -10.95 0.40
C TYR A 173 9.67 -10.01 -0.79
N ILE A 174 8.62 -9.93 -1.58
CA ILE A 174 8.49 -8.98 -2.69
C ILE A 174 7.40 -7.97 -2.42
N THR A 175 7.47 -6.83 -3.08
CA THR A 175 6.43 -5.79 -3.01
C THR A 175 5.78 -5.65 -4.38
N THR A 176 4.47 -5.83 -4.42
CA THR A 176 3.68 -5.65 -5.64
C THR A 176 2.75 -4.46 -5.48
N PRO A 177 2.87 -3.42 -6.31
CA PRO A 177 1.92 -2.32 -6.34
C PRO A 177 0.66 -2.71 -7.12
N THR A 178 -0.49 -2.32 -6.60
CA THR A 178 -1.80 -2.44 -7.25
C THR A 178 -2.36 -1.04 -7.48
N PRO A 179 -2.50 -0.58 -8.72
CA PRO A 179 -3.02 0.75 -9.01
C PRO A 179 -4.51 0.86 -8.69
N CYS A 180 -4.93 2.05 -8.26
CA CYS A 180 -6.34 2.40 -8.03
C CYS A 180 -6.95 3.13 -9.24
N GLU A 181 -6.55 2.74 -10.44
CA GLU A 181 -7.05 3.34 -11.68
C GLU A 181 -8.58 3.22 -11.77
N GLY A 182 -9.25 4.31 -12.17
CA GLY A 182 -10.71 4.35 -12.28
C GLY A 182 -11.46 4.45 -10.96
N VAL A 183 -10.78 4.45 -9.81
CA VAL A 183 -11.42 4.66 -8.52
C VAL A 183 -11.76 6.14 -8.33
N THR A 184 -13.00 6.44 -7.97
CA THR A 184 -13.42 7.79 -7.64
C THR A 184 -12.67 8.30 -6.41
N THR A 185 -12.20 9.54 -6.45
CA THR A 185 -11.52 10.15 -5.30
C THR A 185 -12.45 10.17 -4.08
N GLY A 186 -11.96 9.66 -2.96
CA GLY A 186 -12.74 9.56 -1.73
C GLY A 186 -12.00 8.91 -0.59
N THR A 187 -12.71 8.74 0.53
CA THR A 187 -12.22 8.00 1.69
C THR A 187 -12.70 6.56 1.62
N TYR A 188 -11.76 5.65 1.75
CA TYR A 188 -11.99 4.20 1.70
C TYR A 188 -11.28 3.49 2.85
N TYR A 189 -11.72 2.28 3.09
CA TYR A 189 -11.07 1.32 3.95
C TYR A 189 -10.64 0.11 3.12
N LEU A 190 -9.55 -0.54 3.49
CA LEU A 190 -9.06 -1.70 2.76
C LEU A 190 -9.47 -2.99 3.45
N ALA A 191 -10.05 -3.89 2.67
CA ALA A 191 -10.22 -5.29 3.04
C ALA A 191 -9.51 -6.18 2.03
N TRP A 192 -9.06 -7.36 2.48
CA TRP A 192 -8.38 -8.32 1.62
C TRP A 192 -8.65 -9.75 2.05
N VAL A 193 -8.49 -10.66 1.10
CA VAL A 193 -8.48 -12.10 1.34
C VAL A 193 -7.04 -12.56 1.22
N GLY A 194 -6.49 -13.06 2.29
CA GLY A 194 -5.07 -13.45 2.37
C GLY A 194 -4.78 -14.85 1.86
N ARG A 195 -5.75 -15.52 1.26
CA ARG A 195 -5.62 -16.91 0.82
C ARG A 195 -6.35 -17.14 -0.49
N SER A 196 -5.73 -17.90 -1.36
CA SER A 196 -6.32 -18.50 -2.54
C SER A 196 -6.27 -20.04 -2.41
N ASN A 197 -6.86 -20.76 -3.37
CA ASN A 197 -6.91 -22.22 -3.34
C ASN A 197 -5.53 -22.88 -3.23
N ASN A 198 -4.50 -22.31 -3.86
CA ASN A 198 -3.17 -22.91 -3.95
C ASN A 198 -2.07 -22.04 -3.33
N SER A 199 -2.31 -20.76 -3.08
CA SER A 199 -1.33 -19.86 -2.48
C SER A 199 -1.70 -19.47 -1.05
N ARG A 200 -0.70 -19.47 -0.18
CA ARG A 200 -0.80 -19.06 1.21
C ARG A 200 0.23 -17.98 1.45
N PRO A 201 -0.06 -16.74 1.03
CA PRO A 201 0.91 -15.68 1.17
C PRO A 201 1.15 -15.36 2.64
N LEU A 202 2.41 -15.10 2.95
CA LEU A 202 2.82 -14.49 4.21
C LEU A 202 2.83 -12.98 3.97
N ILE A 203 1.86 -12.25 4.52
CA ILE A 203 1.75 -10.80 4.29
C ILE A 203 2.53 -10.07 5.39
N ARG A 204 3.54 -9.31 4.98
CA ARG A 204 4.39 -8.53 5.87
C ARG A 204 3.84 -7.13 6.11
N SER A 205 3.44 -6.44 5.05
CA SER A 205 2.87 -5.09 5.15
C SER A 205 2.01 -4.72 3.94
N ILE A 206 1.11 -3.78 4.15
CA ILE A 206 0.30 -3.13 3.13
C ILE A 206 0.40 -1.62 3.33
N THR A 207 0.63 -0.89 2.25
CA THR A 207 0.82 0.56 2.29
C THR A 207 0.11 1.21 1.11
N ALA A 208 -0.63 2.29 1.35
CA ALA A 208 -1.11 3.18 0.30
C ALA A 208 -0.05 4.26 0.00
N ILE A 209 0.23 4.46 -1.29
CA ILE A 209 1.28 5.36 -1.81
C ILE A 209 0.67 6.31 -2.83
#